data_40427500e762d3f834b6c2317c0f054d
#
_entry.id   40427500e762d3f834b6c2317c0f054d
#
_cell.length_a   1.000
_cell.length_b   1.000
_cell.length_c   1.000
_cell.angle_alpha   90.00
_cell.angle_beta   90.00
_cell.angle_gamma   90.00
#
_symmetry.space_group_name_H-M   'P 1'
#
loop_
_entity.id
_entity.type
_entity.pdbx_description
1 polymer ?
#
loop_
_entity_poly.entity_id
_entity_poly.type
_entity_poly.pdbx_seq_one_letter_code
_entity_poly.pdbx_strand_id
1 'polypeptide(L)'
;MKSFKSLTVAASISAFALPAFAAEEVVIGVPSWPGAQAIAHVLGEIVTSRIGGAVEYVPGNNAAIFQAMDQGKGEIDVHSDVWLPNQQSFVDEFVTGKGTVTLSSNPYVGNQGLCVSKDFSTKMNVTDITDLGRPEVAAAMDSDGNGKGEMWIGAPGWASANVNEVKVRDYGLLDFIEPIRAEEAVMTARIKDSIAKGEGFAFYCYEPHAIWFMFDVVMLNEPPHDPAKYVMVQPDNDPDWYNKSMVASKDSDKDVQIAWSTSLAERSPTIAEFFANFELTAQDVSQMAYEMTANGRTPEEVAKQWVEANAERVDTMLGL
;
A
#
# COMPACT_ATOMS: atom_id res chain seq x y z
N MET A 1 -38.06 76.99 34.52
CA MET A 1 -37.94 75.55 34.31
C MET A 1 -37.26 75.32 32.98
N LYS A 2 -35.94 74.92 32.98
CA LYS A 2 -35.16 74.72 31.80
C LYS A 2 -35.04 73.16 31.59
N SER A 3 -35.61 72.63 30.49
CA SER A 3 -35.61 71.25 30.13
C SER A 3 -34.26 70.90 29.52
N PHE A 4 -33.50 69.95 30.09
CA PHE A 4 -32.29 69.35 29.50
C PHE A 4 -32.72 68.17 28.63
N LYS A 5 -32.42 68.23 27.33
CA LYS A 5 -32.55 67.13 26.43
C LYS A 5 -31.21 66.32 26.42
N SER A 6 -31.27 65.10 26.93
CA SER A 6 -30.16 64.16 26.87
C SER A 6 -30.05 63.59 25.45
N LEU A 7 -28.91 63.78 24.85
CA LEU A 7 -28.57 63.17 23.53
C LEU A 7 -27.85 61.81 23.78
N THR A 8 -28.53 60.72 23.51
CA THR A 8 -27.92 59.37 23.58
C THR A 8 -27.26 59.07 22.24
N VAL A 9 -25.92 59.02 22.22
CA VAL A 9 -25.13 58.56 21.05
C VAL A 9 -25.05 57.03 21.11
N ALA A 10 -25.74 56.37 20.21
CA ALA A 10 -25.60 54.92 19.99
C ALA A 10 -24.36 54.63 19.15
N ALA A 11 -23.32 54.09 19.76
CA ALA A 11 -22.12 53.62 19.03
C ALA A 11 -22.44 52.25 18.42
N SER A 12 -22.59 52.20 17.10
CA SER A 12 -22.73 50.96 16.34
C SER A 12 -21.37 50.31 16.21
N ILE A 13 -21.12 49.18 16.90
CA ILE A 13 -19.96 48.32 16.73
C ILE A 13 -20.26 47.45 15.52
N SER A 14 -19.67 47.78 14.38
CA SER A 14 -19.63 46.90 13.18
C SER A 14 -18.65 45.76 13.46
N ALA A 15 -19.14 44.57 13.77
CA ALA A 15 -18.34 43.38 13.83
C ALA A 15 -17.95 43.01 12.38
N PHE A 16 -16.70 43.18 12.02
CA PHE A 16 -16.14 42.57 10.81
C PHE A 16 -16.11 41.08 11.01
N ALA A 17 -17.05 40.36 10.40
CA ALA A 17 -16.94 38.90 10.23
C ALA A 17 -15.78 38.66 9.27
N LEU A 18 -14.69 38.11 9.78
CA LEU A 18 -13.64 37.52 8.93
C LEU A 18 -14.28 36.37 8.15
N PRO A 19 -14.01 36.22 6.85
CA PRO A 19 -14.46 35.05 6.13
C PRO A 19 -13.85 33.83 6.80
N ALA A 20 -14.69 32.94 7.33
CA ALA A 20 -14.27 31.62 7.74
C ALA A 20 -13.91 30.89 6.44
N PHE A 21 -12.63 30.72 6.16
CA PHE A 21 -12.21 29.76 5.14
C PHE A 21 -12.71 28.40 5.59
N ALA A 22 -13.47 27.72 4.74
CA ALA A 22 -13.80 26.32 4.98
C ALA A 22 -12.48 25.55 5.13
N ALA A 23 -12.40 24.65 6.11
CA ALA A 23 -11.24 23.79 6.24
C ALA A 23 -11.07 22.97 4.94
N GLU A 24 -9.84 22.85 4.45
CA GLU A 24 -9.56 21.96 3.33
C GLU A 24 -9.91 20.53 3.70
N GLU A 25 -10.43 19.76 2.75
CA GLU A 25 -10.87 18.38 2.97
C GLU A 25 -10.16 17.43 2.03
N VAL A 26 -9.86 16.22 2.49
CA VAL A 26 -9.31 15.14 1.69
C VAL A 26 -9.90 13.80 2.10
N VAL A 27 -10.22 12.97 1.11
CA VAL A 27 -10.65 11.58 1.29
C VAL A 27 -9.50 10.66 0.88
N ILE A 28 -8.99 9.89 1.85
CA ILE A 28 -7.84 9.01 1.66
C ILE A 28 -8.31 7.59 1.37
N GLY A 29 -7.98 7.08 0.18
CA GLY A 29 -8.15 5.69 -0.18
C GLY A 29 -7.15 4.81 0.57
N VAL A 30 -7.67 3.77 1.25
CA VAL A 30 -6.88 2.91 2.13
C VAL A 30 -6.87 1.48 1.59
N PRO A 31 -5.78 1.07 0.92
CA PRO A 31 -5.57 -0.33 0.57
C PRO A 31 -5.43 -1.24 1.80
N SER A 32 -5.60 -2.56 1.61
CA SER A 32 -5.74 -3.50 2.74
C SER A 32 -4.45 -3.90 3.45
N TRP A 33 -3.26 -3.61 2.90
CA TRP A 33 -1.99 -4.02 3.51
C TRP A 33 -1.47 -3.00 4.53
N PRO A 34 -0.74 -3.45 5.57
CA PRO A 34 -0.35 -2.61 6.71
C PRO A 34 0.47 -1.37 6.35
N GLY A 35 1.40 -1.48 5.37
CA GLY A 35 2.18 -0.33 4.92
C GLY A 35 1.31 0.80 4.38
N ALA A 36 0.36 0.49 3.50
CA ALA A 36 -0.57 1.46 2.95
C ALA A 36 -1.48 2.09 4.02
N GLN A 37 -1.95 1.28 4.98
CA GLN A 37 -2.74 1.78 6.10
C GLN A 37 -1.94 2.76 6.95
N ALA A 38 -0.68 2.43 7.28
CA ALA A 38 0.19 3.32 8.03
C ALA A 38 0.42 4.64 7.29
N ILE A 39 0.74 4.59 5.99
CA ILE A 39 0.96 5.79 5.16
C ILE A 39 -0.31 6.64 5.09
N ALA A 40 -1.48 6.02 4.86
CA ALA A 40 -2.76 6.72 4.81
C ALA A 40 -3.00 7.53 6.11
N HIS A 41 -2.74 6.91 7.26
CA HIS A 41 -2.93 7.58 8.55
C HIS A 41 -1.84 8.62 8.86
N VAL A 42 -0.60 8.45 8.37
CA VAL A 42 0.43 9.51 8.44
C VAL A 42 0.02 10.74 7.63
N LEU A 43 -0.47 10.54 6.40
CA LEU A 43 -1.00 11.63 5.58
C LEU A 43 -2.13 12.37 6.31
N GLY A 44 -3.09 11.62 6.85
CA GLY A 44 -4.23 12.19 7.56
C GLY A 44 -3.86 12.89 8.87
N GLU A 45 -2.91 12.34 9.64
CA GLU A 45 -2.44 12.98 10.87
C GLU A 45 -1.74 14.32 10.57
N ILE A 46 -0.93 14.40 9.52
CA ILE A 46 -0.30 15.66 9.10
C ILE A 46 -1.36 16.65 8.63
N VAL A 47 -2.34 16.24 7.83
CA VAL A 47 -3.42 17.10 7.39
C VAL A 47 -4.21 17.65 8.58
N THR A 48 -4.58 16.82 9.53
CA THR A 48 -5.40 17.25 10.67
C THR A 48 -4.63 18.07 11.70
N SER A 49 -3.43 17.59 12.09
CA SER A 49 -2.68 18.20 13.20
C SER A 49 -1.81 19.41 12.79
N ARG A 50 -1.38 19.46 11.52
CA ARG A 50 -0.41 20.48 11.05
C ARG A 50 -1.01 21.46 10.03
N ILE A 51 -1.89 21.00 9.13
CA ILE A 51 -2.56 21.86 8.15
C ILE A 51 -3.89 22.38 8.71
N GLY A 52 -4.57 21.61 9.57
CA GLY A 52 -5.89 21.96 10.12
C GLY A 52 -7.03 21.61 9.16
N GLY A 53 -6.80 20.67 8.23
CA GLY A 53 -7.80 20.15 7.31
C GLY A 53 -8.64 19.01 7.92
N ALA A 54 -9.67 18.59 7.19
CA ALA A 54 -10.52 17.44 7.51
C ALA A 54 -10.13 16.22 6.68
N VAL A 55 -10.21 15.02 7.27
CA VAL A 55 -9.83 13.76 6.65
C VAL A 55 -10.91 12.72 6.81
N GLU A 56 -11.22 12.02 5.72
CA GLU A 56 -12.01 10.79 5.71
C GLU A 56 -11.16 9.64 5.13
N TYR A 57 -11.34 8.41 5.65
CA TYR A 57 -10.65 7.21 5.19
C TYR A 57 -11.65 6.25 4.54
N VAL A 58 -11.38 5.85 3.30
CA VAL A 58 -12.24 4.94 2.53
C VAL A 58 -11.45 3.70 2.12
N PRO A 59 -11.74 2.52 2.70
CA PRO A 59 -11.11 1.28 2.26
C PRO A 59 -11.44 0.97 0.78
N GLY A 60 -10.43 0.55 0.03
CA GLY A 60 -10.61 0.21 -1.38
C GLY A 60 -9.47 -0.62 -1.95
N ASN A 61 -9.75 -1.31 -3.05
CA ASN A 61 -8.71 -1.90 -3.87
C ASN A 61 -8.13 -0.87 -4.85
N ASN A 62 -7.02 -1.20 -5.50
CA ASN A 62 -6.32 -0.29 -6.41
C ASN A 62 -7.23 0.28 -7.50
N ALA A 63 -8.01 -0.57 -8.18
CA ALA A 63 -8.88 -0.15 -9.28
C ALA A 63 -9.96 0.84 -8.81
N ALA A 64 -10.63 0.53 -7.69
CA ALA A 64 -11.67 1.40 -7.14
C ALA A 64 -11.11 2.77 -6.72
N ILE A 65 -9.93 2.80 -6.09
CA ILE A 65 -9.28 4.04 -5.66
C ILE A 65 -8.89 4.89 -6.88
N PHE A 66 -8.23 4.31 -7.88
CA PHE A 66 -7.86 5.06 -9.09
C PHE A 66 -9.07 5.58 -9.86
N GLN A 67 -10.13 4.78 -9.98
CA GLN A 67 -11.38 5.21 -10.65
C GLN A 67 -12.06 6.36 -9.91
N ALA A 68 -12.07 6.34 -8.57
CA ALA A 68 -12.64 7.42 -7.78
C ALA A 68 -11.81 8.71 -7.90
N MET A 69 -10.47 8.61 -7.88
CA MET A 69 -9.58 9.75 -8.13
C MET A 69 -9.79 10.37 -9.52
N ASP A 70 -9.99 9.53 -10.56
CA ASP A 70 -10.27 9.96 -11.94
C ASP A 70 -11.55 10.80 -12.04
N GLN A 71 -12.57 10.47 -11.25
CA GLN A 71 -13.82 11.24 -11.22
C GLN A 71 -13.64 12.69 -10.72
N GLY A 72 -12.63 12.95 -9.88
CA GLY A 72 -12.32 14.28 -9.36
C GLY A 72 -13.39 14.91 -8.47
N LYS A 73 -14.32 14.08 -7.93
CA LYS A 73 -15.48 14.53 -7.14
C LYS A 73 -15.26 14.56 -5.63
N GLY A 74 -14.08 14.12 -5.16
CA GLY A 74 -13.78 14.02 -3.75
C GLY A 74 -14.36 12.79 -3.06
N GLU A 75 -14.74 11.76 -3.81
CA GLU A 75 -15.15 10.47 -3.23
C GLU A 75 -13.93 9.70 -2.68
N ILE A 76 -12.82 9.75 -3.39
CA ILE A 76 -11.46 9.42 -2.93
C ILE A 76 -10.51 10.36 -3.67
N ASP A 77 -9.58 10.96 -2.93
CA ASP A 77 -8.64 11.93 -3.44
C ASP A 77 -7.22 11.40 -3.58
N VAL A 78 -6.82 10.44 -2.76
CA VAL A 78 -5.43 9.94 -2.73
C VAL A 78 -5.36 8.42 -2.59
N HIS A 79 -4.42 7.81 -3.29
CA HIS A 79 -3.96 6.44 -3.09
C HIS A 79 -2.66 6.48 -2.30
N SER A 80 -2.65 5.89 -1.13
CA SER A 80 -1.53 6.03 -0.18
C SER A 80 -0.28 5.24 -0.54
N ASP A 81 -0.35 4.25 -1.46
CA ASP A 81 0.78 3.31 -1.64
C ASP A 81 0.73 2.61 -3.01
N VAL A 82 1.16 3.34 -4.07
CA VAL A 82 1.19 2.86 -5.46
C VAL A 82 2.51 2.16 -5.74
N TRP A 83 2.44 0.87 -6.07
CA TRP A 83 3.59 -0.01 -6.35
C TRP A 83 3.83 -0.15 -7.86
N LEU A 84 4.94 0.39 -8.37
CA LEU A 84 5.32 0.27 -9.78
C LEU A 84 6.44 -0.77 -9.97
N PRO A 85 6.38 -1.57 -11.05
CA PRO A 85 5.39 -1.52 -12.15
C PRO A 85 4.10 -2.31 -11.93
N ASN A 86 3.81 -2.87 -10.75
CA ASN A 86 2.61 -3.70 -10.54
C ASN A 86 1.30 -2.97 -10.91
N GLN A 87 1.24 -1.65 -10.69
CA GLN A 87 0.10 -0.79 -10.97
C GLN A 87 0.34 0.14 -12.16
N GLN A 88 1.30 -0.20 -13.03
CA GLN A 88 1.68 0.64 -14.17
C GLN A 88 0.50 0.97 -15.09
N SER A 89 -0.40 0.03 -15.29
CA SER A 89 -1.58 0.24 -16.14
C SER A 89 -2.48 1.40 -15.68
N PHE A 90 -2.65 1.56 -14.37
CA PHE A 90 -3.41 2.70 -13.83
C PHE A 90 -2.66 4.03 -14.02
N VAL A 91 -1.33 4.01 -13.88
CA VAL A 91 -0.50 5.19 -14.16
C VAL A 91 -0.57 5.55 -15.64
N ASP A 92 -0.48 4.57 -16.53
CA ASP A 92 -0.59 4.80 -17.98
C ASP A 92 -1.96 5.37 -18.36
N GLU A 93 -3.05 4.87 -17.75
CA GLU A 93 -4.39 5.36 -18.04
C GLU A 93 -4.67 6.73 -17.41
N PHE A 94 -4.48 6.88 -16.10
CA PHE A 94 -5.00 8.02 -15.36
C PHE A 94 -3.99 9.17 -15.19
N VAL A 95 -2.69 8.86 -15.16
CA VAL A 95 -1.63 9.88 -15.04
C VAL A 95 -1.20 10.33 -16.44
N THR A 96 -0.71 9.39 -17.26
CA THR A 96 -0.14 9.73 -18.58
C THR A 96 -1.22 9.97 -19.63
N GLY A 97 -2.26 9.14 -19.64
CA GLY A 97 -3.32 9.19 -20.66
C GLY A 97 -4.33 10.30 -20.41
N LYS A 98 -5.05 10.27 -19.29
CA LYS A 98 -6.11 11.23 -18.94
C LYS A 98 -5.60 12.48 -18.24
N GLY A 99 -4.50 12.39 -17.48
CA GLY A 99 -3.98 13.52 -16.69
C GLY A 99 -4.88 13.91 -15.51
N THR A 100 -5.75 12.99 -15.06
CA THR A 100 -6.70 13.20 -13.96
C THR A 100 -6.13 12.83 -12.59
N VAL A 101 -4.98 12.13 -12.58
CA VAL A 101 -4.25 11.72 -11.39
C VAL A 101 -2.81 12.22 -11.49
N THR A 102 -2.28 12.73 -10.39
CA THR A 102 -0.87 13.09 -10.20
C THR A 102 -0.18 11.98 -9.43
N LEU A 103 1.01 11.57 -9.88
CA LEU A 103 1.88 10.63 -9.20
C LEU A 103 2.99 11.40 -8.49
N SER A 104 3.31 11.07 -7.24
CA SER A 104 4.42 11.66 -6.50
C SER A 104 5.75 11.45 -7.24
N SER A 105 6.69 12.36 -7.07
CA SER A 105 8.08 12.22 -7.57
C SER A 105 9.05 11.69 -6.51
N ASN A 106 8.57 11.33 -5.32
CA ASN A 106 9.36 10.91 -4.17
C ASN A 106 9.10 9.44 -3.80
N PRO A 107 9.52 8.47 -4.64
CA PRO A 107 9.34 7.05 -4.33
C PRO A 107 10.32 6.59 -3.25
N TYR A 108 9.91 5.60 -2.47
CA TYR A 108 10.82 4.71 -1.77
C TYR A 108 10.95 3.38 -2.53
N VAL A 109 12.07 2.68 -2.30
CA VAL A 109 12.33 1.41 -2.99
C VAL A 109 11.67 0.26 -2.25
N GLY A 110 10.91 -0.55 -2.98
CA GLY A 110 10.36 -1.82 -2.53
C GLY A 110 10.96 -3.01 -3.26
N ASN A 111 10.76 -4.19 -2.70
CA ASN A 111 11.13 -5.48 -3.30
C ASN A 111 10.01 -6.49 -3.03
N GLN A 112 9.88 -7.52 -3.86
CA GLN A 112 8.89 -8.58 -3.67
C GLN A 112 9.36 -9.91 -4.25
N GLY A 113 8.81 -11.01 -3.72
CA GLY A 113 9.11 -12.35 -4.17
C GLY A 113 8.27 -13.39 -3.43
N LEU A 114 8.74 -14.63 -3.45
CA LEU A 114 8.15 -15.74 -2.71
C LEU A 114 9.11 -16.17 -1.60
N CYS A 115 8.57 -16.42 -0.42
CA CYS A 115 9.31 -16.78 0.77
C CYS A 115 8.87 -18.13 1.34
N VAL A 116 9.76 -18.72 2.13
CA VAL A 116 9.49 -19.82 3.05
C VAL A 116 10.18 -19.53 4.39
N SER A 117 9.83 -20.26 5.45
CA SER A 117 10.60 -20.16 6.70
C SER A 117 12.03 -20.67 6.51
N LYS A 118 12.99 -20.08 7.22
CA LYS A 118 14.39 -20.47 7.19
C LYS A 118 14.61 -21.92 7.58
N ASP A 119 13.86 -22.38 8.58
CA ASP A 119 13.91 -23.78 9.04
C ASP A 119 13.47 -24.74 7.93
N PHE A 120 12.33 -24.47 7.28
CA PHE A 120 11.84 -25.28 6.16
C PHE A 120 12.81 -25.26 4.98
N SER A 121 13.33 -24.08 4.61
CA SER A 121 14.36 -23.94 3.57
C SER A 121 15.57 -24.83 3.87
N THR A 122 16.08 -24.80 5.09
CA THR A 122 17.26 -25.57 5.51
C THR A 122 16.95 -27.08 5.53
N LYS A 123 15.83 -27.47 6.12
CA LYS A 123 15.41 -28.88 6.29
C LYS A 123 15.16 -29.58 4.96
N MET A 124 14.51 -28.88 4.03
CA MET A 124 14.11 -29.44 2.74
C MET A 124 15.05 -29.04 1.59
N ASN A 125 16.08 -28.24 1.88
CA ASN A 125 16.99 -27.67 0.88
C ASN A 125 16.23 -26.92 -0.23
N VAL A 126 15.30 -26.03 0.20
CA VAL A 126 14.50 -25.19 -0.69
C VAL A 126 15.15 -23.81 -0.75
N THR A 127 15.76 -23.47 -1.89
CA THR A 127 16.50 -22.21 -2.10
C THR A 127 15.99 -21.45 -3.32
N ASP A 128 15.42 -22.15 -4.27
CA ASP A 128 14.95 -21.60 -5.54
C ASP A 128 13.45 -21.83 -5.69
N ILE A 129 12.75 -20.95 -6.41
CA ILE A 129 11.32 -21.09 -6.66
C ILE A 129 10.97 -22.44 -7.29
N THR A 130 11.83 -22.97 -8.16
CA THR A 130 11.63 -24.25 -8.82
C THR A 130 11.72 -25.46 -7.88
N ASP A 131 12.33 -25.30 -6.69
CA ASP A 131 12.35 -26.36 -5.67
C ASP A 131 10.96 -26.69 -5.14
N LEU A 132 10.01 -25.72 -5.22
CA LEU A 132 8.62 -25.93 -4.84
C LEU A 132 7.91 -26.99 -5.72
N GLY A 133 8.44 -27.26 -6.91
CA GLY A 133 7.97 -28.31 -7.83
C GLY A 133 8.50 -29.72 -7.52
N ARG A 134 9.30 -29.90 -6.48
CA ARG A 134 9.72 -31.24 -6.05
C ARG A 134 8.59 -31.95 -5.29
N PRO A 135 8.23 -33.20 -5.65
CA PRO A 135 7.12 -33.91 -5.03
C PRO A 135 7.19 -33.97 -3.50
N GLU A 136 8.38 -34.20 -2.92
CA GLU A 136 8.58 -34.26 -1.47
C GLU A 136 8.45 -32.88 -0.79
N VAL A 137 8.73 -31.78 -1.51
CA VAL A 137 8.53 -30.42 -1.00
C VAL A 137 7.06 -30.06 -1.05
N ALA A 138 6.38 -30.34 -2.15
CA ALA A 138 4.93 -30.14 -2.27
C ALA A 138 4.17 -30.92 -1.20
N ALA A 139 4.50 -32.22 -0.99
CA ALA A 139 3.89 -33.04 0.04
C ALA A 139 4.14 -32.52 1.47
N ALA A 140 5.28 -31.87 1.73
CA ALA A 140 5.58 -31.27 3.04
C ALA A 140 4.85 -29.93 3.28
N MET A 141 4.25 -29.35 2.23
CA MET A 141 3.43 -28.13 2.26
C MET A 141 1.93 -28.44 2.10
N ASP A 142 1.54 -29.68 1.83
CA ASP A 142 0.15 -30.12 1.67
C ASP A 142 -0.50 -30.30 3.04
N SER A 143 -1.26 -29.31 3.50
CA SER A 143 -1.89 -29.33 4.82
C SER A 143 -3.32 -29.85 4.80
N ASP A 144 -3.98 -29.91 3.65
CA ASP A 144 -5.35 -30.38 3.48
C ASP A 144 -5.48 -31.78 2.85
N GLY A 145 -4.36 -32.35 2.37
CA GLY A 145 -4.28 -33.70 1.83
C GLY A 145 -4.77 -33.83 0.39
N ASN A 146 -4.80 -32.73 -0.36
CA ASN A 146 -5.26 -32.72 -1.75
C ASN A 146 -4.15 -33.12 -2.77
N GLY A 147 -2.91 -33.30 -2.30
CA GLY A 147 -1.74 -33.69 -3.07
C GLY A 147 -0.94 -32.51 -3.62
N LYS A 148 -1.27 -31.28 -3.26
CA LYS A 148 -0.53 -30.06 -3.63
C LYS A 148 -0.14 -29.28 -2.38
N GLY A 149 1.05 -28.68 -2.42
CA GLY A 149 1.46 -27.75 -1.37
C GLY A 149 0.75 -26.41 -1.53
N GLU A 150 0.29 -25.82 -0.43
CA GLU A 150 -0.36 -24.52 -0.49
C GLU A 150 0.65 -23.37 -0.50
N MET A 151 0.34 -22.36 -1.30
CA MET A 151 1.11 -21.13 -1.39
C MET A 151 0.20 -19.90 -1.37
N TRP A 152 0.40 -19.01 -0.41
CA TRP A 152 -0.25 -17.71 -0.46
C TRP A 152 0.37 -16.83 -1.53
N ILE A 153 -0.44 -16.37 -2.48
CA ILE A 153 0.02 -15.55 -3.62
C ILE A 153 -0.31 -14.06 -3.47
N GLY A 154 -0.98 -13.64 -2.41
CA GLY A 154 -1.43 -12.27 -2.14
C GLY A 154 -2.92 -12.19 -1.85
N ALA A 155 -3.40 -11.01 -1.45
CA ALA A 155 -4.81 -10.78 -1.18
C ALA A 155 -5.63 -10.55 -2.47
N PRO A 156 -6.94 -10.79 -2.43
CA PRO A 156 -7.83 -10.42 -3.52
C PRO A 156 -7.69 -8.92 -3.86
N GLY A 157 -7.61 -8.59 -5.16
CA GLY A 157 -7.44 -7.21 -5.63
C GLY A 157 -6.00 -6.67 -5.59
N TRP A 158 -5.03 -7.45 -5.12
CA TRP A 158 -3.63 -7.08 -5.24
C TRP A 158 -3.10 -7.42 -6.64
N ALA A 159 -2.43 -6.45 -7.27
CA ALA A 159 -1.78 -6.69 -8.57
C ALA A 159 -0.69 -7.76 -8.49
N SER A 160 0.04 -7.84 -7.37
CA SER A 160 1.04 -8.87 -7.10
C SER A 160 0.47 -10.28 -7.02
N ALA A 161 -0.78 -10.45 -6.58
CA ALA A 161 -1.43 -11.76 -6.58
C ALA A 161 -1.61 -12.32 -8.00
N ASN A 162 -1.89 -11.45 -8.98
CA ASN A 162 -1.96 -11.83 -10.38
C ASN A 162 -0.58 -12.21 -10.93
N VAL A 163 0.46 -11.45 -10.57
CA VAL A 163 1.86 -11.77 -10.91
C VAL A 163 2.23 -13.16 -10.40
N ASN A 164 1.96 -13.45 -9.13
CA ASN A 164 2.32 -14.73 -8.51
C ASN A 164 1.51 -15.91 -9.08
N GLU A 165 0.26 -15.70 -9.49
CA GLU A 165 -0.51 -16.72 -10.19
C GLU A 165 0.12 -17.11 -11.54
N VAL A 166 0.60 -16.12 -12.29
CA VAL A 166 1.35 -16.35 -13.54
C VAL A 166 2.68 -17.04 -13.26
N LYS A 167 3.40 -16.66 -12.17
CA LYS A 167 4.63 -17.34 -11.74
C LYS A 167 4.41 -18.83 -11.50
N VAL A 168 3.32 -19.22 -10.80
CA VAL A 168 3.00 -20.64 -10.56
C VAL A 168 2.93 -21.42 -11.88
N ARG A 169 2.33 -20.84 -12.92
CA ARG A 169 2.28 -21.45 -14.25
C ARG A 169 3.65 -21.49 -14.91
N ASP A 170 4.34 -20.36 -14.96
CA ASP A 170 5.53 -20.20 -15.80
C ASP A 170 6.79 -20.85 -15.21
N TYR A 171 6.80 -21.09 -13.91
CA TYR A 171 7.80 -21.93 -13.23
C TYR A 171 7.43 -23.43 -13.22
N GLY A 172 6.31 -23.83 -13.87
CA GLY A 172 5.89 -25.23 -13.97
C GLY A 172 5.37 -25.83 -12.66
N LEU A 173 4.79 -25.02 -11.78
CA LEU A 173 4.38 -25.41 -10.43
C LEU A 173 2.91 -25.85 -10.35
N LEU A 174 2.12 -25.78 -11.42
CA LEU A 174 0.68 -26.02 -11.41
C LEU A 174 0.27 -27.41 -10.90
N ASP A 175 1.11 -28.42 -11.11
CA ASP A 175 0.85 -29.79 -10.67
C ASP A 175 1.21 -30.01 -9.20
N PHE A 176 1.99 -29.11 -8.60
CA PHE A 176 2.60 -29.25 -7.28
C PHE A 176 2.06 -28.23 -6.26
N ILE A 177 1.60 -27.09 -6.71
CA ILE A 177 1.23 -25.97 -5.86
C ILE A 177 -0.21 -25.55 -6.10
N GLU A 178 -0.94 -25.36 -4.99
CA GLU A 178 -2.23 -24.71 -4.95
C GLU A 178 -2.06 -23.23 -4.53
N PRO A 179 -2.30 -22.27 -5.43
CA PRO A 179 -2.24 -20.85 -5.10
C PRO A 179 -3.46 -20.42 -4.28
N ILE A 180 -3.22 -19.77 -3.15
CA ILE A 180 -4.26 -19.27 -2.24
C ILE A 180 -4.29 -17.74 -2.29
N ARG A 181 -5.49 -17.17 -2.50
CA ARG A 181 -5.76 -15.75 -2.32
C ARG A 181 -6.52 -15.54 -1.02
N ALA A 182 -5.94 -14.83 -0.08
CA ALA A 182 -6.58 -14.51 1.20
C ALA A 182 -6.00 -13.21 1.76
N GLU A 183 -6.75 -12.58 2.66
CA GLU A 183 -6.31 -11.36 3.33
C GLU A 183 -5.03 -11.58 4.14
N GLU A 184 -4.14 -10.61 4.12
CA GLU A 184 -2.80 -10.70 4.71
C GLU A 184 -2.83 -11.04 6.20
N ALA A 185 -3.75 -10.47 6.98
CA ALA A 185 -3.86 -10.75 8.41
C ALA A 185 -4.14 -12.24 8.68
N VAL A 186 -4.96 -12.88 7.84
CA VAL A 186 -5.26 -14.33 7.93
C VAL A 186 -4.00 -15.13 7.59
N MET A 187 -3.27 -14.73 6.56
CA MET A 187 -2.06 -15.43 6.14
C MET A 187 -0.89 -15.23 7.09
N THR A 188 -0.74 -14.06 7.68
CA THR A 188 0.26 -13.82 8.74
C THR A 188 0.05 -14.77 9.92
N ALA A 189 -1.21 -14.98 10.33
CA ALA A 189 -1.53 -15.97 11.38
C ALA A 189 -1.18 -17.40 10.95
N ARG A 190 -1.47 -17.77 9.69
CA ARG A 190 -1.11 -19.09 9.14
C ARG A 190 0.41 -19.29 9.04
N ILE A 191 1.14 -18.30 8.58
CA ILE A 191 2.62 -18.33 8.52
C ILE A 191 3.19 -18.56 9.92
N LYS A 192 2.69 -17.84 10.92
CA LYS A 192 3.08 -18.01 12.32
C LYS A 192 2.81 -19.44 12.83
N ASP A 193 1.64 -19.99 12.52
CA ASP A 193 1.24 -21.34 12.93
C ASP A 193 2.11 -22.40 12.25
N SER A 194 2.32 -22.32 10.95
CA SER A 194 3.18 -23.25 10.19
C SER A 194 4.62 -23.24 10.71
N ILE A 195 5.19 -22.06 10.97
CA ILE A 195 6.53 -21.94 11.56
C ILE A 195 6.58 -22.60 12.94
N ALA A 196 5.59 -22.35 13.81
CA ALA A 196 5.54 -22.92 15.14
C ALA A 196 5.42 -24.46 15.16
N LYS A 197 4.79 -25.02 14.14
CA LYS A 197 4.63 -26.49 13.96
C LYS A 197 5.79 -27.13 13.19
N GLY A 198 6.69 -26.34 12.59
CA GLY A 198 7.74 -26.83 11.70
C GLY A 198 7.20 -27.39 10.37
N GLU A 199 6.03 -26.94 9.95
CA GLU A 199 5.36 -27.29 8.70
C GLU A 199 5.83 -26.39 7.56
N GLY A 200 5.81 -26.90 6.32
CA GLY A 200 6.12 -26.11 5.12
C GLY A 200 4.94 -25.21 4.74
N PHE A 201 5.23 -23.99 4.38
CA PHE A 201 4.29 -23.07 3.74
C PHE A 201 5.06 -22.05 2.91
N ALA A 202 4.71 -21.91 1.63
CA ALA A 202 5.25 -20.88 0.76
C ALA A 202 4.29 -19.68 0.73
N PHE A 203 4.84 -18.48 0.66
CA PHE A 203 4.03 -17.28 0.70
C PHE A 203 4.68 -16.11 -0.02
N TYR A 204 3.83 -15.24 -0.57
CA TYR A 204 4.24 -13.95 -1.08
C TYR A 204 4.82 -13.09 0.05
N CYS A 205 5.97 -12.51 -0.21
CA CYS A 205 6.66 -11.61 0.71
C CYS A 205 7.17 -10.38 -0.04
N TYR A 206 7.27 -9.26 0.67
CA TYR A 206 7.71 -8.00 0.10
C TYR A 206 8.41 -7.14 1.17
N GLU A 207 9.14 -6.14 0.72
CA GLU A 207 9.77 -5.11 1.54
C GLU A 207 9.36 -3.74 1.00
N PRO A 208 8.99 -2.80 1.89
CA PRO A 208 8.99 -2.87 3.37
C PRO A 208 7.83 -3.67 3.94
N HIS A 209 8.08 -4.51 4.95
CA HIS A 209 7.06 -5.30 5.62
C HIS A 209 7.48 -5.79 7.01
N ALA A 210 6.52 -6.00 7.91
CA ALA A 210 6.73 -6.48 9.28
C ALA A 210 7.33 -7.90 9.36
N ILE A 211 7.06 -8.76 8.38
CA ILE A 211 7.36 -10.19 8.40
C ILE A 211 8.85 -10.47 8.63
N TRP A 212 9.73 -9.60 8.13
CA TRP A 212 11.18 -9.70 8.24
C TRP A 212 11.70 -9.53 9.67
N PHE A 213 10.92 -8.86 10.52
CA PHE A 213 11.21 -8.67 11.95
C PHE A 213 10.49 -9.69 12.83
N MET A 214 9.37 -10.24 12.34
CA MET A 214 8.54 -11.18 13.09
C MET A 214 9.03 -12.61 13.01
N PHE A 215 9.61 -13.02 11.87
CA PHE A 215 9.95 -14.41 11.58
C PHE A 215 11.30 -14.52 10.87
N ASP A 216 11.98 -15.64 11.08
CA ASP A 216 13.18 -16.01 10.30
C ASP A 216 12.73 -16.65 8.98
N VAL A 217 12.67 -15.83 7.94
CA VAL A 217 12.21 -16.20 6.61
C VAL A 217 13.28 -15.94 5.56
N VAL A 218 13.18 -16.64 4.44
CA VAL A 218 14.08 -16.45 3.29
C VAL A 218 13.26 -16.28 2.03
N MET A 219 13.66 -15.31 1.21
CA MET A 219 13.14 -15.15 -0.13
C MET A 219 13.82 -16.16 -1.06
N LEU A 220 13.02 -16.87 -1.85
CA LEU A 220 13.50 -17.83 -2.80
C LEU A 220 14.18 -17.15 -3.99
N ASN A 221 15.25 -17.77 -4.49
CA ASN A 221 15.91 -17.29 -5.68
C ASN A 221 15.04 -17.51 -6.92
N GLU A 222 15.10 -16.55 -7.81
CA GLU A 222 14.54 -16.61 -9.16
C GLU A 222 15.63 -16.23 -10.17
N PRO A 223 15.51 -16.62 -11.45
CA PRO A 223 16.38 -16.09 -12.51
C PRO A 223 16.39 -14.56 -12.47
N PRO A 224 17.51 -13.89 -12.71
CA PRO A 224 17.57 -12.43 -12.72
C PRO A 224 16.49 -11.81 -13.59
N HIS A 225 16.05 -10.59 -13.22
CA HIS A 225 15.03 -9.88 -14.00
C HIS A 225 15.41 -9.77 -15.48
N ASP A 226 14.48 -10.19 -16.32
CA ASP A 226 14.60 -10.16 -17.77
C ASP A 226 13.29 -9.60 -18.37
N PRO A 227 13.28 -8.38 -18.91
CA PRO A 227 12.07 -7.78 -19.49
C PRO A 227 11.45 -8.63 -20.63
N ALA A 228 12.22 -9.49 -21.29
CA ALA A 228 11.70 -10.39 -22.31
C ALA A 228 10.94 -11.60 -21.71
N LYS A 229 11.12 -11.84 -20.40
CA LYS A 229 10.48 -12.92 -19.65
C LYS A 229 9.56 -12.39 -18.54
N TYR A 230 9.35 -11.08 -18.50
CA TYR A 230 8.47 -10.43 -17.53
C TYR A 230 7.54 -9.48 -18.25
N VAL A 231 6.41 -10.01 -18.72
CA VAL A 231 5.33 -9.25 -19.35
C VAL A 231 4.06 -9.52 -18.54
N MET A 232 3.58 -8.52 -17.81
CA MET A 232 2.39 -8.66 -16.99
C MET A 232 1.26 -7.79 -17.54
N VAL A 233 0.16 -8.43 -17.91
CA VAL A 233 -1.13 -7.80 -18.22
C VAL A 233 -2.02 -7.97 -17.00
N GLN A 234 -2.63 -6.90 -16.50
CA GLN A 234 -3.55 -7.00 -15.36
C GLN A 234 -4.99 -7.28 -15.85
N PRO A 235 -5.83 -7.97 -15.04
CA PRO A 235 -7.20 -8.33 -15.41
C PRO A 235 -8.09 -7.13 -15.75
N ASP A 236 -7.82 -5.97 -15.17
CA ASP A 236 -8.55 -4.73 -15.46
C ASP A 236 -8.31 -4.21 -16.88
N ASN A 237 -7.19 -4.59 -17.50
CA ASN A 237 -6.82 -4.19 -18.86
C ASN A 237 -7.28 -5.18 -19.93
N ASP A 238 -7.31 -6.46 -19.61
CA ASP A 238 -7.66 -7.49 -20.59
C ASP A 238 -8.22 -8.75 -19.90
N PRO A 239 -9.41 -9.23 -20.27
CA PRO A 239 -9.98 -10.44 -19.69
C PRO A 239 -9.18 -11.72 -19.96
N ASP A 240 -8.32 -11.72 -20.98
CA ASP A 240 -7.40 -12.82 -21.30
C ASP A 240 -5.99 -12.60 -20.74
N TRP A 241 -5.89 -11.77 -19.68
CA TRP A 241 -4.64 -11.35 -19.03
C TRP A 241 -3.72 -12.51 -18.68
N TYR A 242 -4.27 -13.62 -18.18
CA TYR A 242 -3.50 -14.77 -17.73
C TYR A 242 -2.71 -15.42 -18.88
N ASN A 243 -3.34 -15.59 -20.05
CA ASN A 243 -2.68 -16.16 -21.21
C ASN A 243 -1.74 -15.18 -21.92
N LYS A 244 -2.00 -13.87 -21.79
CA LYS A 244 -1.16 -12.81 -22.38
C LYS A 244 0.03 -12.40 -21.51
N SER A 245 0.04 -12.82 -20.25
CA SER A 245 1.14 -12.57 -19.33
C SER A 245 2.20 -13.66 -19.38
N MET A 246 3.44 -13.28 -19.06
CA MET A 246 4.57 -14.17 -18.86
C MET A 246 5.44 -13.64 -17.72
N VAL A 247 5.68 -14.46 -16.69
CA VAL A 247 6.50 -14.08 -15.53
C VAL A 247 7.41 -15.25 -15.16
N ALA A 248 8.53 -15.37 -15.90
CA ALA A 248 9.54 -16.42 -15.76
C ALA A 248 10.91 -15.86 -15.36
N SER A 249 10.93 -14.71 -14.69
CA SER A 249 12.12 -14.10 -14.10
C SER A 249 11.73 -13.32 -12.84
N LYS A 250 12.72 -12.98 -12.01
CA LYS A 250 12.53 -12.16 -10.79
C LYS A 250 11.85 -10.84 -11.13
N ASP A 251 11.08 -10.32 -10.20
CA ASP A 251 10.58 -8.95 -10.26
C ASP A 251 11.72 -7.94 -10.38
N SER A 252 11.45 -6.80 -11.04
CA SER A 252 12.28 -5.61 -10.89
C SER A 252 12.07 -5.00 -9.51
N ASP A 253 13.02 -4.18 -9.07
CA ASP A 253 12.81 -3.32 -7.91
C ASP A 253 11.54 -2.47 -8.11
N LYS A 254 10.88 -2.12 -7.02
CA LYS A 254 9.63 -1.38 -7.02
C LYS A 254 9.87 0.07 -6.60
N ASP A 255 9.29 0.99 -7.36
CA ASP A 255 9.09 2.35 -6.91
C ASP A 255 7.72 2.44 -6.24
N VAL A 256 7.70 2.84 -4.98
CA VAL A 256 6.47 2.93 -4.19
C VAL A 256 6.23 4.36 -3.75
N GLN A 257 5.05 4.90 -4.04
CA GLN A 257 4.76 6.31 -3.86
C GLN A 257 3.26 6.58 -3.77
N ILE A 258 2.88 7.77 -3.34
CA ILE A 258 1.48 8.17 -3.32
C ILE A 258 1.04 8.73 -4.69
N ALA A 259 -0.28 8.66 -4.94
CA ALA A 259 -0.90 9.33 -6.08
C ALA A 259 -2.18 10.04 -5.63
N TRP A 260 -2.54 11.16 -6.26
CA TRP A 260 -3.74 11.91 -5.89
C TRP A 260 -4.47 12.49 -7.10
N SER A 261 -5.77 12.76 -6.95
CA SER A 261 -6.59 13.42 -7.98
C SER A 261 -6.06 14.82 -8.29
N THR A 262 -5.89 15.17 -9.57
CA THR A 262 -5.50 16.51 -9.99
C THR A 262 -6.49 17.59 -9.53
N SER A 263 -7.78 17.23 -9.35
CA SER A 263 -8.81 18.14 -8.84
C SER A 263 -8.56 18.61 -7.40
N LEU A 264 -7.73 17.89 -6.64
CA LEU A 264 -7.39 18.27 -5.26
C LEU A 264 -6.67 19.63 -5.21
N ALA A 265 -5.85 19.95 -6.22
CA ALA A 265 -5.14 21.24 -6.28
C ALA A 265 -6.09 22.46 -6.34
N GLU A 266 -7.31 22.28 -6.85
CA GLU A 266 -8.33 23.33 -6.88
C GLU A 266 -9.17 23.39 -5.60
N ARG A 267 -9.46 22.23 -5.00
CA ARG A 267 -10.33 22.11 -3.82
C ARG A 267 -9.59 22.30 -2.49
N SER A 268 -8.36 21.79 -2.44
CA SER A 268 -7.52 21.74 -1.24
C SER A 268 -6.06 21.97 -1.59
N PRO A 269 -5.67 23.19 -2.05
CA PRO A 269 -4.34 23.47 -2.60
C PRO A 269 -3.20 23.24 -1.61
N THR A 270 -3.37 23.54 -0.33
CA THR A 270 -2.34 23.31 0.70
C THR A 270 -2.07 21.82 0.90
N ILE A 271 -3.13 20.99 0.88
CA ILE A 271 -3.00 19.54 0.99
C ILE A 271 -2.32 18.97 -0.27
N ALA A 272 -2.68 19.46 -1.46
CA ALA A 272 -2.06 19.02 -2.70
C ALA A 272 -0.56 19.38 -2.76
N GLU A 273 -0.17 20.55 -2.27
CA GLU A 273 1.23 20.97 -2.15
C GLU A 273 2.00 20.09 -1.16
N PHE A 274 1.40 19.79 -0.01
CA PHE A 274 1.96 18.85 0.94
C PHE A 274 2.19 17.47 0.29
N PHE A 275 1.23 16.92 -0.45
CA PHE A 275 1.39 15.62 -1.12
C PHE A 275 2.52 15.62 -2.15
N ALA A 276 2.76 16.73 -2.84
CA ALA A 276 3.87 16.85 -3.77
C ALA A 276 5.25 16.76 -3.08
N ASN A 277 5.34 17.15 -1.81
CA ASN A 277 6.57 17.14 -1.01
C ASN A 277 6.65 15.94 -0.06
N PHE A 278 5.60 15.12 0.02
CA PHE A 278 5.56 13.99 0.94
C PHE A 278 6.59 12.94 0.57
N GLU A 279 7.34 12.47 1.57
CA GLU A 279 8.33 11.42 1.41
C GLU A 279 8.43 10.54 2.66
N LEU A 280 8.57 9.25 2.45
CA LEU A 280 8.89 8.26 3.47
C LEU A 280 10.08 7.41 3.02
N THR A 281 10.74 6.78 3.97
CA THR A 281 11.71 5.73 3.69
C THR A 281 11.09 4.34 3.85
N ALA A 282 11.66 3.35 3.19
CA ALA A 282 11.25 1.95 3.39
C ALA A 282 11.37 1.52 4.88
N GLN A 283 12.32 2.10 5.62
CA GLN A 283 12.48 1.85 7.04
C GLN A 283 11.31 2.42 7.86
N ASP A 284 10.84 3.64 7.55
CA ASP A 284 9.66 4.22 8.22
C ASP A 284 8.44 3.29 8.05
N VAL A 285 8.19 2.86 6.82
CA VAL A 285 7.04 1.99 6.50
C VAL A 285 7.15 0.64 7.18
N SER A 286 8.34 0.00 7.15
CA SER A 286 8.58 -1.28 7.83
C SER A 286 8.34 -1.20 9.33
N GLN A 287 8.83 -0.13 9.97
CA GLN A 287 8.69 0.06 11.41
C GLN A 287 7.22 0.29 11.80
N MET A 288 6.50 1.12 11.05
CA MET A 288 5.08 1.35 11.27
C MET A 288 4.25 0.08 11.06
N ALA A 289 4.50 -0.67 9.98
CA ALA A 289 3.85 -1.94 9.73
C ALA A 289 4.13 -2.97 10.84
N TYR A 290 5.34 -2.99 11.40
CA TYR A 290 5.70 -3.86 12.53
C TYR A 290 4.92 -3.49 13.79
N GLU A 291 4.83 -2.20 14.14
CA GLU A 291 4.06 -1.75 15.30
C GLU A 291 2.56 -2.15 15.20
N MET A 292 2.01 -2.08 14.01
CA MET A 292 0.62 -2.50 13.77
C MET A 292 0.46 -4.03 13.83
N THR A 293 1.30 -4.77 13.10
CA THR A 293 1.11 -6.21 12.89
C THR A 293 1.58 -7.05 14.09
N ALA A 294 2.72 -6.71 14.69
CA ALA A 294 3.32 -7.46 15.79
C ALA A 294 2.87 -6.97 17.17
N ASN A 295 2.73 -5.66 17.34
CA ASN A 295 2.39 -5.04 18.63
C ASN A 295 0.91 -4.68 18.76
N GLY A 296 0.11 -4.86 17.70
CA GLY A 296 -1.35 -4.68 17.72
C GLY A 296 -1.80 -3.24 17.90
N ARG A 297 -0.94 -2.27 17.54
CA ARG A 297 -1.27 -0.84 17.60
C ARG A 297 -2.18 -0.44 16.45
N THR A 298 -3.01 0.56 16.65
CA THR A 298 -3.85 1.08 15.58
C THR A 298 -3.04 1.95 14.60
N PRO A 299 -3.47 2.06 13.34
CA PRO A 299 -2.81 2.94 12.36
C PRO A 299 -2.72 4.39 12.84
N GLU A 300 -3.76 4.89 13.54
CA GLU A 300 -3.82 6.24 14.10
C GLU A 300 -2.75 6.45 15.17
N GLU A 301 -2.59 5.50 16.11
CA GLU A 301 -1.58 5.58 17.17
C GLU A 301 -0.17 5.59 16.58
N VAL A 302 0.06 4.76 15.56
CA VAL A 302 1.37 4.65 14.89
C VAL A 302 1.68 5.92 14.11
N ALA A 303 0.71 6.44 13.34
CA ALA A 303 0.85 7.66 12.57
C ALA A 303 1.14 8.87 13.47
N LYS A 304 0.38 9.04 14.55
CA LYS A 304 0.59 10.11 15.52
C LYS A 304 2.00 10.07 16.10
N GLN A 305 2.45 8.88 16.55
CA GLN A 305 3.81 8.72 17.09
C GLN A 305 4.87 9.05 16.04
N TRP A 306 4.67 8.61 14.79
CA TRP A 306 5.63 8.89 13.72
C TRP A 306 5.72 10.39 13.44
N VAL A 307 4.59 11.09 13.33
CA VAL A 307 4.53 12.55 13.08
C VAL A 307 5.20 13.33 14.22
N GLU A 308 4.93 12.97 15.49
CA GLU A 308 5.57 13.59 16.65
C GLU A 308 7.08 13.38 16.67
N ALA A 309 7.54 12.15 16.33
CA ALA A 309 8.97 11.80 16.32
C ALA A 309 9.74 12.41 15.12
N ASN A 310 9.06 12.79 14.04
CA ASN A 310 9.64 13.31 12.81
C ASN A 310 9.22 14.76 12.52
N ALA A 311 8.96 15.56 13.55
CA ALA A 311 8.41 16.91 13.42
C ALA A 311 9.19 17.81 12.43
N GLU A 312 10.53 17.79 12.46
CA GLU A 312 11.38 18.57 11.54
C GLU A 312 11.24 18.12 10.07
N ARG A 313 11.11 16.81 9.83
CA ARG A 313 10.84 16.30 8.48
C ARG A 313 9.46 16.72 7.99
N VAL A 314 8.47 16.66 8.87
CA VAL A 314 7.10 17.11 8.56
C VAL A 314 7.08 18.61 8.26
N ASP A 315 7.82 19.44 9.03
CA ASP A 315 7.96 20.87 8.74
C ASP A 315 8.57 21.11 7.35
N THR A 316 9.60 20.34 6.99
CA THR A 316 10.21 20.40 5.64
C THR A 316 9.21 20.04 4.55
N MET A 317 8.40 18.98 4.72
CA MET A 317 7.35 18.60 3.76
C MET A 317 6.28 19.69 3.61
N LEU A 318 6.05 20.48 4.65
CA LEU A 318 5.10 21.59 4.67
C LEU A 318 5.70 22.93 4.20
N GLY A 319 7.01 22.95 3.88
CA GLY A 319 7.70 24.16 3.47
C GLY A 319 7.92 25.19 4.59
N LEU A 320 7.99 24.73 5.84
CA LEU A 320 8.13 25.53 7.07
C LEU A 320 9.57 25.60 7.56
#